data_8e97cd6d3c64d70c8c8f359a85cbccb0
#
_entry.id   8e97cd6d3c64d70c8c8f359a85cbccb0
#
_cell.length_a   1.000
_cell.length_b   1.000
_cell.length_c   1.000
_cell.angle_alpha   90.00
_cell.angle_beta   90.00
_cell.angle_gamma   90.00
#
_symmetry.space_group_name_H-M   'P 1'
#
loop_
_entity.id
_entity.type
_entity.pdbx_description
1 polymer ?
#
loop_
_entity_poly.entity_id
_entity_poly.type
_entity_poly.pdbx_seq_one_letter_code
_entity_poly.pdbx_strand_id
1 'polypeptide(L)' 'MEYKYYVVYTCNYHSTHNTIGAVEITTDTEMNTMESINNVRKYITKNYCDGYSAVIVNFIKLKEDN' A
#
# COMPACT_ATOMS: atom_id res chain seq x y z
N MET A 1 -6.29 7.53 16.46
CA MET A 1 -4.88 7.11 16.54
C MET A 1 -4.40 6.81 15.13
N GLU A 2 -3.19 7.21 14.80
CA GLU A 2 -2.66 7.00 13.46
C GLU A 2 -1.60 5.93 13.48
N TYR A 3 -1.58 5.15 12.42
CA TYR A 3 -0.59 4.11 12.21
C TYR A 3 0.16 4.42 10.92
N LYS A 4 1.47 4.31 10.95
CA LYS A 4 2.31 4.55 9.77
C LYS A 4 2.95 3.27 9.32
N TYR A 5 2.93 3.05 8.01
CA TYR A 5 3.47 1.84 7.41
C TYR A 5 4.34 2.20 6.22
N TYR A 6 5.39 1.44 6.05
CA TYR A 6 6.18 1.45 4.83
C TYR A 6 5.69 0.28 3.98
N VAL A 7 5.12 0.60 2.84
CA VAL A 7 4.43 -0.40 2.01
C VAL A 7 5.18 -0.55 0.70
N VAL A 8 5.52 -1.80 0.37
CA VAL A 8 6.12 -2.13 -0.92
C VAL A 8 5.02 -2.74 -1.78
N TYR A 9 4.88 -2.24 -3.00
CA TYR A 9 3.79 -2.64 -3.87
C TYR A 9 4.27 -2.76 -5.31
N THR A 10 3.48 -3.47 -6.11
CA THR A 10 3.67 -3.51 -7.55
C THR A 10 2.40 -3.02 -8.23
N CYS A 11 2.56 -2.36 -9.36
CA CYS A 11 1.44 -1.96 -10.21
C CYS A 11 1.43 -2.90 -11.41
N ASN A 12 0.30 -3.55 -11.65
CA ASN A 12 0.17 -4.47 -12.76
C ASN A 12 -0.40 -3.74 -13.96
N TYR A 13 0.50 -3.25 -14.81
CA TYR A 13 0.08 -2.64 -16.05
C TYR A 13 -0.18 -3.73 -17.08
N HIS A 14 -1.00 -3.38 -18.05
CA HIS A 14 -1.56 -4.36 -18.94
C HIS A 14 -0.57 -5.13 -19.70
N SER A 15 0.43 -5.05 -20.00
CA SER A 15 1.09 -5.95 -20.89
C SER A 15 2.34 -6.46 -20.34
N THR A 16 3.26 -5.83 -20.02
CA THR A 16 4.54 -6.45 -19.83
C THR A 16 5.31 -5.76 -18.76
N HIS A 17 4.76 -4.68 -18.25
CA HIS A 17 5.48 -3.91 -17.28
C HIS A 17 4.81 -4.01 -15.93
N ASN A 18 5.49 -4.59 -15.00
CA ASN A 18 5.14 -4.42 -13.59
C ASN A 18 6.18 -3.48 -13.00
N THR A 19 5.71 -2.42 -12.35
CA THR A 19 6.62 -1.56 -11.64
C THR A 19 6.53 -1.87 -10.16
N ILE A 20 7.64 -1.74 -9.47
CA ILE A 20 7.68 -1.91 -8.03
C ILE A 20 7.96 -0.54 -7.41
N GLY A 21 7.28 -0.27 -6.32
CA GLY A 21 7.45 0.99 -5.61
C GLY A 21 7.30 0.80 -4.12
N ALA A 22 7.59 1.85 -3.40
CA ALA A 22 7.42 1.84 -1.95
C ALA A 22 6.94 3.21 -1.52
N VAL A 23 6.08 3.22 -0.50
CA VAL A 23 5.46 4.47 -0.07
C VAL A 23 5.14 4.37 1.42
N GLU A 24 5.20 5.49 2.09
CA GLU A 24 4.73 5.57 3.48
C GLU A 24 3.25 5.90 3.48
N ILE A 25 2.47 5.08 4.15
CA ILE A 25 1.01 5.24 4.24
C ILE A 25 0.63 5.45 5.70
N THR A 26 -0.22 6.42 5.95
CA THR A 26 -0.78 6.66 7.27
C THR A 26 -2.25 6.22 7.26
N THR A 27 -2.63 5.41 8.22
CA THR A 27 -4.00 4.92 8.33
C THR A 27 -4.52 5.20 9.74
N ASP A 28 -5.85 5.21 9.86
CA ASP A 28 -6.48 5.35 11.18
C ASP A 28 -6.81 3.99 11.80
N THR A 29 -6.59 2.91 11.10
CA THR A 29 -6.76 1.55 11.62
C THR A 29 -5.52 0.74 11.32
N GLU A 30 -5.24 -0.22 12.18
CA GLU A 30 -4.06 -1.07 11.99
C GLU A 30 -4.28 -2.03 10.83
N MET A 31 -3.21 -2.25 10.06
CA MET A 31 -3.26 -3.16 8.90
C MET A 31 -3.06 -4.60 9.37
N ASN A 32 -4.08 -5.13 10.02
CA ASN A 32 -4.01 -6.48 10.57
C ASN A 32 -5.16 -7.37 10.13
N THR A 33 -5.97 -6.90 9.18
CA THR A 33 -7.06 -7.70 8.61
C THR A 33 -7.00 -7.58 7.09
N MET A 34 -7.63 -8.54 6.41
CA MET A 34 -7.71 -8.47 4.95
C MET A 34 -8.43 -7.21 4.50
N GLU A 35 -9.44 -6.79 5.25
CA GLU A 35 -10.17 -5.56 4.90
C GLU A 35 -9.26 -4.34 4.96
N SER A 36 -8.47 -4.20 6.01
CA SER A 36 -7.57 -3.06 6.16
C SER A 36 -6.48 -3.07 5.09
N ILE A 37 -5.96 -4.24 4.77
CA ILE A 37 -4.95 -4.39 3.72
C ILE A 37 -5.54 -4.04 2.36
N ASN A 38 -6.76 -4.51 2.07
CA ASN A 38 -7.42 -4.20 0.81
C ASN A 38 -7.74 -2.73 0.67
N ASN A 39 -8.07 -2.05 1.77
CA ASN A 39 -8.32 -0.61 1.72
C ASN A 39 -7.06 0.15 1.32
N VAL A 40 -5.91 -0.24 1.84
CA VAL A 40 -4.63 0.37 1.46
C VAL A 40 -4.30 0.02 0.01
N ARG A 41 -4.55 -1.22 -0.42
CA ARG A 41 -4.32 -1.62 -1.79
C ARG A 41 -5.14 -0.77 -2.77
N LYS A 42 -6.41 -0.52 -2.45
CA LYS A 42 -7.26 0.32 -3.29
C LYS A 42 -6.75 1.75 -3.34
N TYR A 43 -6.28 2.26 -2.24
CA TYR A 43 -5.71 3.61 -2.19
C TYR A 43 -4.48 3.71 -3.10
N ILE A 44 -3.60 2.71 -3.03
CA ILE A 44 -2.39 2.68 -3.85
C ILE A 44 -2.76 2.54 -5.33
N THR A 45 -3.72 1.67 -5.64
CA THR A 45 -4.20 1.49 -7.00
C THR A 45 -4.64 2.82 -7.60
N LYS A 46 -5.42 3.58 -6.84
CA LYS A 46 -5.95 4.84 -7.35
C LYS A 46 -4.90 5.93 -7.45
N ASN A 47 -4.01 6.02 -6.48
CA ASN A 47 -3.14 7.20 -6.35
C ASN A 47 -1.74 6.98 -6.89
N TYR A 48 -1.29 5.75 -7.02
CA TYR A 48 0.08 5.46 -7.44
C TYR A 48 0.17 4.57 -8.66
N CYS A 49 -0.91 3.89 -9.03
CA CYS A 49 -0.91 2.96 -10.16
C CYS A 49 -1.88 3.37 -11.26
N ASP A 50 -2.36 4.61 -11.25
CA ASP A 50 -3.26 5.15 -12.28
C ASP A 50 -4.48 4.27 -12.54
N GLY A 51 -4.98 3.60 -11.50
CA GLY A 51 -6.13 2.72 -11.63
C GLY A 51 -5.81 1.29 -12.00
N TYR A 52 -4.56 0.98 -12.32
CA TYR A 52 -4.15 -0.40 -12.54
C TYR A 52 -3.99 -1.10 -11.21
N SER A 53 -4.34 -2.36 -11.17
CA SER A 53 -4.35 -3.11 -9.92
C SER A 53 -3.00 -3.09 -9.23
N ALA A 54 -3.02 -2.77 -7.96
CA ALA A 54 -1.83 -2.85 -7.13
C ALA A 54 -1.82 -4.15 -6.35
N VAL A 55 -0.64 -4.68 -6.12
CA VAL A 55 -0.44 -5.82 -5.22
C VAL A 55 0.52 -5.37 -4.14
N ILE A 56 0.14 -5.57 -2.90
CA ILE A 56 1.02 -5.27 -1.77
C ILE A 56 1.95 -6.46 -1.58
N VAL A 57 3.24 -6.22 -1.78
CA VAL A 57 4.25 -7.27 -1.66
C VAL A 57 4.63 -7.47 -0.21
N ASN A 58 4.76 -6.37 0.52
CA ASN A 58 5.17 -6.42 1.91
C ASN A 58 4.85 -5.07 2.57
N PHE A 59 4.75 -5.07 3.88
CA PHE A 59 4.62 -3.81 4.60
C PHE A 59 5.22 -3.96 5.99
N ILE A 60 5.69 -2.85 6.53
CA ILE A 60 6.31 -2.80 7.84
C ILE A 60 5.67 -1.66 8.61
N LYS A 61 5.26 -1.94 9.83
CA LYS A 61 4.74 -0.90 10.71
C LYS A 61 5.90 -0.07 11.22
N LEU A 62 5.80 1.24 11.03
CA LEU A 62 6.85 2.14 11.45
C LEU A 62 6.64 2.55 12.90
N LYS A 63 7.73 2.80 13.60
CA LYS A 63 7.66 3.31 14.95
C LYS A 63 7.18 4.75 14.91
N GLU A 64 6.33 5.09 15.87
CA GLU A 64 5.98 6.48 16.06
C GLU A 64 7.14 7.19 16.73
N ASP A 65 7.45 8.35 16.21
CA ASP A 65 8.39 9.23 16.89
C ASP A 65 7.64 10.02 17.95
N ASN A 66 8.09 9.87 19.13
CA ASN A 66 7.54 10.65 20.23
C ASN A 66 8.44 11.84 20.51
#